data_76c456c23f9be355a99669687ffefd7c
#
_entry.id   76c456c23f9be355a99669687ffefd7c
#
_cell.length_a   1.000
_cell.length_b   1.000
_cell.length_c   1.000
_cell.angle_alpha   90.00
_cell.angle_beta   90.00
_cell.angle_gamma   90.00
#
_symmetry.space_group_name_H-M   'P 1'
#
loop_
_entity.id
_entity.type
_entity.pdbx_description
1 polymer ?
#
loop_
_entity_poly.entity_id
_entity_poly.type
_entity_poly.pdbx_seq_one_letter_code
_entity_poly.pdbx_strand_id
1 'polypeptide(L)'
;EIGKSIYTSKYINRFLANTYSDPLDYVVSYQDFFKDTLFESGLGMNNMVITMYADNDTIVNGGKVCNMKEIRGTEVYRYFQDNGLNKGLYFQYDDSRAPSVEPQRRMLFFQKLDFYAENNMEKVLLINIDYSAVNRTLEKMNYDTDVFICQGDKIVLSNGRYSSIGKEFQAFDQTGRVGYCQELEFYGMDLDIYVMQPKRQLWTEIRKNLPLIGFLIVVNAILPLLLVRGFNRSFTQRIS
;
A
#
# COMPACT_ATOMS: atom_id res chain seq x y z
N GLU A 1 9.17 4.91 8.41
CA GLU A 1 10.28 5.55 9.16
C GLU A 1 10.23 7.08 9.09
N ILE A 2 10.06 7.71 7.93
CA ILE A 2 9.99 9.17 7.75
C ILE A 2 8.93 9.81 8.65
N GLY A 3 7.70 9.30 8.61
CA GLY A 3 6.60 9.80 9.45
C GLY A 3 6.95 9.76 10.93
N LYS A 4 7.64 8.71 11.40
CA LYS A 4 8.08 8.58 12.80
C LYS A 4 9.15 9.62 13.14
N SER A 5 10.12 9.84 12.27
CA SER A 5 11.16 10.85 12.47
C SER A 5 10.58 12.25 12.57
N ILE A 6 9.61 12.60 11.72
CA ILE A 6 8.91 13.87 11.77
C ILE A 6 8.08 13.99 13.05
N TYR A 7 7.33 12.93 13.39
CA TYR A 7 6.45 12.87 14.56
C TYR A 7 7.21 13.12 15.88
N THR A 8 8.40 12.55 16.03
CA THR A 8 9.22 12.67 17.26
C THR A 8 10.21 13.83 17.24
N SER A 9 10.25 14.63 16.16
CA SER A 9 11.20 15.74 16.05
C SER A 9 10.73 16.95 16.83
N LYS A 10 11.47 17.25 17.93
CA LYS A 10 11.24 18.46 18.70
C LYS A 10 11.49 19.72 17.88
N TYR A 11 12.42 19.68 16.95
CA TYR A 11 12.76 20.80 16.08
C TYR A 11 11.62 21.16 15.14
N ILE A 12 11.03 20.15 14.49
CA ILE A 12 9.85 20.33 13.64
C ILE A 12 8.67 20.86 14.44
N ASN A 13 8.39 20.24 15.61
CA ASN A 13 7.29 20.69 16.45
C ASN A 13 7.46 22.15 16.87
N ARG A 14 8.67 22.55 17.26
CA ARG A 14 8.98 23.93 17.67
C ARG A 14 8.79 24.90 16.49
N PHE A 15 9.26 24.56 15.29
CA PHE A 15 9.07 25.37 14.10
C PHE A 15 7.57 25.59 13.79
N LEU A 16 6.76 24.52 13.82
CA LEU A 16 5.32 24.59 13.56
C LEU A 16 4.53 25.38 14.64
N ALA A 17 5.00 25.34 15.88
CA ALA A 17 4.36 25.99 17.03
C ALA A 17 4.84 27.44 17.28
N ASN A 18 5.90 27.89 16.58
CA ASN A 18 6.45 29.21 16.79
C ASN A 18 5.52 30.31 16.25
N THR A 19 5.43 31.42 16.96
CA THR A 19 4.70 32.61 16.51
C THR A 19 5.68 33.54 15.81
N TYR A 20 5.40 33.85 14.56
CA TYR A 20 6.21 34.72 13.71
C TYR A 20 5.66 36.15 13.75
N SER A 21 6.55 37.13 13.88
CA SER A 21 6.17 38.53 14.05
C SER A 21 5.59 39.15 12.76
N ASP A 22 6.08 38.70 11.62
CA ASP A 22 5.62 39.10 10.30
C ASP A 22 5.93 38.02 9.24
N PRO A 23 5.42 38.16 7.98
CA PRO A 23 5.67 37.20 6.92
C PRO A 23 7.15 37.02 6.56
N LEU A 24 7.98 38.05 6.71
CA LEU A 24 9.39 37.97 6.38
C LEU A 24 10.15 37.14 7.44
N ASP A 25 9.84 37.33 8.72
CA ASP A 25 10.35 36.53 9.83
C ASP A 25 10.03 35.04 9.61
N TYR A 26 8.80 34.73 9.17
CA TYR A 26 8.45 33.36 8.81
C TYR A 26 9.32 32.82 7.66
N VAL A 27 9.45 33.59 6.56
CA VAL A 27 10.21 33.14 5.38
C VAL A 27 11.67 32.87 5.71
N VAL A 28 12.31 33.72 6.51
CA VAL A 28 13.71 33.54 6.97
C VAL A 28 13.79 32.26 7.82
N SER A 29 12.90 32.14 8.80
CA SER A 29 12.85 30.94 9.66
C SER A 29 12.58 29.66 8.88
N TYR A 30 11.73 29.71 7.83
CA TYR A 30 11.46 28.59 6.94
C TYR A 30 12.70 28.19 6.15
N GLN A 31 13.43 29.14 5.59
CA GLN A 31 14.67 28.87 4.86
C GLN A 31 15.72 28.22 5.74
N ASP A 32 15.93 28.76 6.96
CA ASP A 32 16.88 28.20 7.91
C ASP A 32 16.47 26.80 8.39
N PHE A 33 15.16 26.61 8.66
CA PHE A 33 14.61 25.31 9.01
C PHE A 33 14.89 24.24 7.94
N PHE A 34 14.70 24.55 6.65
CA PHE A 34 14.92 23.59 5.58
C PHE A 34 16.40 23.39 5.23
N LYS A 35 17.28 24.37 5.46
CA LYS A 35 18.73 24.21 5.32
C LYS A 35 19.32 23.30 6.39
N ASP A 36 18.86 23.44 7.63
CA ASP A 36 19.43 22.73 8.77
C ASP A 36 18.83 21.34 9.00
N THR A 37 17.72 21.04 8.36
CA THR A 37 17.08 19.74 8.51
C THR A 37 17.53 18.75 7.45
N LEU A 38 17.61 17.48 7.85
CA LEU A 38 17.76 16.31 6.98
C LEU A 38 16.72 16.24 5.81
N PHE A 39 15.84 17.25 5.71
CA PHE A 39 14.89 17.40 4.61
C PHE A 39 15.56 17.61 3.25
N GLU A 40 16.75 18.22 3.19
CA GLU A 40 17.48 18.34 1.92
C GLU A 40 18.20 17.04 1.52
N SER A 41 18.73 16.31 2.48
CA SER A 41 19.60 15.15 2.17
C SER A 41 18.92 13.79 2.21
N GLY A 42 17.78 13.63 2.91
CA GLY A 42 17.15 12.34 3.11
C GLY A 42 15.72 12.20 2.55
N LEU A 43 15.04 13.30 2.28
CA LEU A 43 13.64 13.33 1.83
C LEU A 43 13.49 13.66 0.34
N GLY A 44 14.56 13.74 -0.41
CA GLY A 44 14.60 13.75 -1.86
C GLY A 44 14.25 12.39 -2.47
N MET A 45 13.41 11.61 -1.80
CA MET A 45 12.77 10.46 -2.45
C MET A 45 11.84 11.03 -3.52
N ASN A 46 12.25 10.89 -4.77
CA ASN A 46 11.57 11.38 -5.98
C ASN A 46 10.09 10.97 -6.11
N ASN A 47 9.58 10.20 -5.14
CA ASN A 47 8.25 9.58 -5.19
C ASN A 47 7.34 9.98 -4.03
N MET A 48 7.69 11.01 -3.24
CA MET A 48 6.88 11.46 -2.11
C MET A 48 6.88 12.98 -1.99
N VAL A 49 5.70 13.55 -1.74
CA VAL A 49 5.55 14.96 -1.39
C VAL A 49 5.09 15.04 0.06
N ILE A 50 5.87 15.71 0.90
CA ILE A 50 5.60 15.88 2.32
C ILE A 50 5.06 17.28 2.56
N THR A 51 3.92 17.38 3.22
CA THR A 51 3.33 18.65 3.65
C THR A 51 2.96 18.54 5.11
N MET A 52 3.36 19.53 5.89
CA MET A 52 2.99 19.68 7.29
C MET A 52 1.97 20.80 7.41
N TYR A 53 0.96 20.59 8.23
CA TYR A 53 -0.08 21.57 8.50
C TYR A 53 -0.07 21.91 10.00
N ALA A 54 -0.22 23.18 10.35
CA ALA A 54 -0.35 23.61 11.73
C ALA A 54 -1.45 24.67 11.87
N ASP A 55 -2.17 24.61 12.98
CA ASP A 55 -3.19 25.61 13.34
C ASP A 55 -2.53 26.87 13.90
N ASN A 56 -1.73 27.50 13.05
CA ASN A 56 -0.90 28.64 13.36
C ASN A 56 -1.10 29.72 12.31
N ASP A 57 -1.81 30.79 12.66
CA ASP A 57 -2.18 31.85 11.74
C ASP A 57 -0.98 32.71 11.28
N THR A 58 0.19 32.57 11.90
CA THR A 58 1.42 33.28 11.50
C THR A 58 2.21 32.53 10.42
N ILE A 59 1.81 31.30 10.08
CA ILE A 59 2.38 30.54 8.96
C ILE A 59 1.88 31.08 7.63
N VAL A 60 2.80 31.39 6.75
CA VAL A 60 2.50 31.75 5.35
C VAL A 60 2.38 30.47 4.54
N ASN A 61 1.22 30.26 3.90
CA ASN A 61 0.96 29.06 3.11
C ASN A 61 1.95 28.96 1.93
N GLY A 62 2.63 27.83 1.82
CA GLY A 62 3.50 27.54 0.69
C GLY A 62 4.53 26.45 0.96
N GLY A 63 4.97 25.81 -0.10
CA GLY A 63 5.98 24.77 -0.02
C GLY A 63 5.54 23.53 0.79
N LYS A 64 6.34 23.18 1.81
CA LYS A 64 6.13 21.98 2.62
C LYS A 64 5.38 22.25 3.94
N VAL A 65 5.04 23.50 4.23
CA VAL A 65 4.33 23.90 5.45
C VAL A 65 3.17 24.81 5.09
N CYS A 66 1.98 24.50 5.61
CA CYS A 66 0.76 25.23 5.36
C CYS A 66 -0.07 25.41 6.63
N ASN A 67 -0.99 26.37 6.62
CA ASN A 67 -1.98 26.51 7.68
C ASN A 67 -3.00 25.36 7.62
N MET A 68 -3.52 24.95 8.79
CA MET A 68 -4.55 23.90 8.89
C MET A 68 -5.83 24.19 8.10
N LYS A 69 -6.13 25.45 7.81
CA LYS A 69 -7.29 25.85 6.99
C LYS A 69 -7.26 25.21 5.59
N GLU A 70 -6.10 24.93 5.06
CA GLU A 70 -5.93 24.32 3.73
C GLU A 70 -6.34 22.84 3.70
N ILE A 71 -6.18 22.13 4.80
CA ILE A 71 -6.49 20.68 4.85
C ILE A 71 -7.85 20.38 5.46
N ARG A 72 -8.37 21.20 6.39
CA ARG A 72 -9.63 20.93 7.10
C ARG A 72 -10.83 20.70 6.19
N GLY A 73 -10.87 21.32 5.01
CA GLY A 73 -11.93 21.15 4.02
C GLY A 73 -11.79 19.92 3.13
N THR A 74 -10.65 19.20 3.21
CA THR A 74 -10.36 18.08 2.32
C THR A 74 -11.05 16.79 2.75
N GLU A 75 -11.30 15.92 1.79
CA GLU A 75 -11.89 14.59 2.02
C GLU A 75 -11.01 13.72 2.93
N VAL A 76 -9.69 13.75 2.73
CA VAL A 76 -8.74 13.00 3.55
C VAL A 76 -8.80 13.41 5.02
N TYR A 77 -8.84 14.72 5.31
CA TYR A 77 -8.91 15.20 6.68
C TYR A 77 -10.22 14.76 7.36
N ARG A 78 -11.37 14.94 6.67
CA ARG A 78 -12.67 14.49 7.17
C ARG A 78 -12.70 13.00 7.46
N TYR A 79 -12.17 12.18 6.56
CA TYR A 79 -12.09 10.73 6.76
C TYR A 79 -11.41 10.36 8.09
N PHE A 80 -10.23 10.95 8.38
CA PHE A 80 -9.52 10.66 9.62
C PHE A 80 -10.21 11.23 10.87
N GLN A 81 -10.87 12.38 10.77
CA GLN A 81 -11.65 12.95 11.88
C GLN A 81 -12.88 12.12 12.20
N ASP A 82 -13.68 11.77 11.18
CA ASP A 82 -14.94 11.04 11.34
C ASP A 82 -14.73 9.64 11.90
N ASN A 83 -13.60 9.00 11.57
CA ASN A 83 -13.22 7.69 12.08
C ASN A 83 -12.37 7.74 13.37
N GLY A 84 -12.08 8.91 13.91
CA GLY A 84 -11.27 9.06 15.12
C GLY A 84 -9.82 8.58 14.99
N LEU A 85 -9.27 8.53 13.78
CA LEU A 85 -7.96 8.02 13.48
C LEU A 85 -6.89 9.12 13.56
N ASN A 86 -5.82 8.86 14.29
CA ASN A 86 -4.68 9.79 14.39
C ASN A 86 -3.60 9.52 13.34
N LYS A 87 -3.66 8.37 12.68
CA LYS A 87 -2.67 7.94 11.71
C LYS A 87 -3.27 6.90 10.78
N GLY A 88 -2.90 6.96 9.50
CA GLY A 88 -3.34 5.95 8.55
C GLY A 88 -2.95 6.25 7.12
N LEU A 89 -3.34 5.37 6.22
CA LEU A 89 -3.30 5.57 4.80
C LEU A 89 -4.69 5.93 4.28
N TYR A 90 -4.76 6.63 3.17
CA TYR A 90 -5.99 6.95 2.46
C TYR A 90 -5.74 6.86 0.96
N PHE A 91 -6.55 6.08 0.29
CA PHE A 91 -6.53 5.97 -1.17
C PHE A 91 -7.60 6.88 -1.75
N GLN A 92 -7.19 7.81 -2.58
CA GLN A 92 -8.07 8.78 -3.23
C GLN A 92 -8.08 8.58 -4.73
N TYR A 93 -9.27 8.62 -5.33
CA TYR A 93 -9.48 8.71 -6.76
C TYR A 93 -10.31 9.94 -7.08
N ASP A 94 -9.81 10.75 -7.99
CA ASP A 94 -10.47 11.98 -8.43
C ASP A 94 -10.45 12.03 -9.96
N ASP A 95 -11.56 11.65 -10.57
CA ASP A 95 -11.74 11.61 -12.03
C ASP A 95 -11.97 13.01 -12.64
N SER A 96 -12.27 14.02 -11.81
CA SER A 96 -12.42 15.41 -12.26
C SER A 96 -11.08 16.05 -12.65
N ARG A 97 -9.95 15.46 -12.20
CA ARG A 97 -8.61 15.96 -12.48
C ARG A 97 -8.16 15.57 -13.88
N ALA A 98 -7.56 16.52 -14.59
CA ALA A 98 -6.91 16.22 -15.84
C ALA A 98 -5.61 15.42 -15.60
N PRO A 99 -5.46 14.18 -16.12
CA PRO A 99 -4.29 13.33 -15.85
C PRO A 99 -2.95 13.95 -16.24
N SER A 100 -2.97 14.93 -17.16
CA SER A 100 -1.79 15.66 -17.62
C SER A 100 -1.28 16.70 -16.63
N VAL A 101 -2.09 17.10 -15.64
CA VAL A 101 -1.76 18.19 -14.69
C VAL A 101 -1.50 17.63 -13.30
N GLU A 102 -2.38 16.74 -12.84
CA GLU A 102 -2.27 16.14 -11.51
C GLU A 102 -2.68 14.66 -11.55
N PRO A 103 -2.05 13.81 -10.73
CA PRO A 103 -2.44 12.41 -10.67
C PRO A 103 -3.87 12.26 -10.13
N GLN A 104 -4.70 11.54 -10.88
CA GLN A 104 -6.07 11.21 -10.46
C GLN A 104 -6.10 10.24 -9.27
N ARG A 105 -5.06 9.42 -9.15
CA ARG A 105 -4.91 8.40 -8.11
C ARG A 105 -3.83 8.82 -7.16
N ARG A 106 -4.16 8.80 -5.86
CA ARG A 106 -3.25 9.22 -4.79
C ARG A 106 -3.24 8.18 -3.68
N MET A 107 -2.09 8.00 -3.08
CA MET A 107 -1.91 7.27 -1.83
C MET A 107 -1.39 8.27 -0.80
N LEU A 108 -2.21 8.59 0.18
CA LEU A 108 -1.95 9.62 1.18
C LEU A 108 -1.70 8.96 2.53
N PHE A 109 -0.57 9.25 3.15
CA PHE A 109 -0.32 8.91 4.54
C PHE A 109 -0.60 10.13 5.40
N PHE A 110 -1.51 9.97 6.35
CA PHE A 110 -1.91 10.99 7.31
C PHE A 110 -1.39 10.65 8.70
N GLN A 111 -0.91 11.65 9.45
CA GLN A 111 -0.55 11.49 10.84
C GLN A 111 -0.74 12.79 11.62
N LYS A 112 -1.48 12.77 12.74
CA LYS A 112 -1.49 13.88 13.70
C LYS A 112 -0.14 13.98 14.37
N LEU A 113 0.38 15.20 14.54
CA LEU A 113 1.67 15.47 15.19
C LEU A 113 1.43 15.92 16.63
N ASP A 114 0.94 15.00 17.46
CA ASP A 114 0.53 15.21 18.85
C ASP A 114 1.56 14.70 19.89
N PHE A 115 2.75 14.27 19.45
CA PHE A 115 3.81 13.79 20.34
C PHE A 115 4.27 14.87 21.34
N TYR A 116 4.31 16.12 20.90
CA TYR A 116 4.55 17.29 21.74
C TYR A 116 3.28 18.11 21.85
N ALA A 117 2.62 18.06 23.02
CA ALA A 117 1.35 18.71 23.29
C ALA A 117 1.50 20.21 23.64
N GLU A 118 2.50 20.89 23.09
CA GLU A 118 2.68 22.33 23.32
C GLU A 118 1.52 23.12 22.71
N ASN A 119 0.88 23.94 23.51
CA ASN A 119 -0.14 24.93 23.14
C ASN A 119 -1.48 24.41 22.59
N ASN A 120 -1.86 23.16 22.77
CA ASN A 120 -3.08 22.55 22.19
C ASN A 120 -3.27 22.82 20.69
N MET A 121 -2.20 23.16 19.99
CA MET A 121 -2.22 23.46 18.56
C MET A 121 -2.32 22.18 17.75
N GLU A 122 -3.34 22.11 16.90
CA GLU A 122 -3.47 20.97 15.98
C GLU A 122 -2.38 21.05 14.90
N LYS A 123 -1.70 19.92 14.70
CA LYS A 123 -0.66 19.76 13.70
C LYS A 123 -0.82 18.42 12.98
N VAL A 124 -0.67 18.42 11.68
CA VAL A 124 -0.87 17.24 10.82
C VAL A 124 0.28 17.12 9.83
N LEU A 125 0.72 15.91 9.62
CA LEU A 125 1.60 15.49 8.53
C LEU A 125 0.78 14.79 7.47
N LEU A 126 0.93 15.22 6.22
CA LEU A 126 0.41 14.55 5.05
C LEU A 126 1.56 14.20 4.11
N ILE A 127 1.71 12.92 3.78
CA ILE A 127 2.68 12.44 2.80
C ILE A 127 1.89 11.91 1.60
N ASN A 128 2.03 12.58 0.47
CA ASN A 128 1.50 12.10 -0.79
C ASN A 128 2.55 11.19 -1.44
N ILE A 129 2.26 9.90 -1.50
CA ILE A 129 3.12 8.86 -2.06
C ILE A 129 2.75 8.70 -3.54
N ASP A 130 3.74 8.65 -4.41
CA ASP A 130 3.49 8.40 -5.83
C ASP A 130 2.84 7.02 -6.02
N TYR A 131 1.53 7.04 -6.25
CA TYR A 131 0.73 5.86 -6.49
C TYR A 131 1.29 5.02 -7.65
N SER A 132 1.74 5.68 -8.71
CA SER A 132 2.30 4.99 -9.89
C SER A 132 3.60 4.27 -9.58
N ALA A 133 4.42 4.79 -8.65
CA ALA A 133 5.65 4.12 -8.22
C ALA A 133 5.34 2.85 -7.40
N VAL A 134 4.33 2.93 -6.53
CA VAL A 134 3.88 1.77 -5.74
C VAL A 134 3.31 0.70 -6.67
N ASN A 135 2.43 1.08 -7.59
CA ASN A 135 1.80 0.15 -8.53
C ASN A 135 2.85 -0.53 -9.43
N ARG A 136 3.81 0.24 -9.98
CA ARG A 136 4.94 -0.33 -10.75
C ARG A 136 5.80 -1.31 -9.95
N THR A 137 5.90 -1.12 -8.64
CA THR A 137 6.62 -2.06 -7.78
C THR A 137 5.87 -3.38 -7.69
N LEU A 138 4.54 -3.36 -7.55
CA LEU A 138 3.70 -4.55 -7.60
C LEU A 138 3.77 -5.26 -8.96
N GLU A 139 3.76 -4.50 -10.06
CA GLU A 139 3.90 -5.05 -11.42
C GLU A 139 5.23 -5.76 -11.65
N LYS A 140 6.31 -5.25 -11.05
CA LYS A 140 7.66 -5.84 -11.13
C LYS A 140 7.81 -7.09 -10.25
N MET A 141 6.97 -7.26 -9.23
CA MET A 141 6.92 -8.50 -8.48
C MET A 141 6.47 -9.61 -9.40
N ASN A 142 7.37 -10.54 -9.69
CA ASN A 142 7.17 -11.58 -10.71
C ASN A 142 6.24 -12.70 -10.22
N TYR A 143 5.01 -12.35 -9.84
CA TYR A 143 3.97 -13.32 -9.51
C TYR A 143 3.33 -13.86 -10.79
N ASP A 144 3.15 -15.17 -10.87
CA ASP A 144 2.41 -15.80 -11.96
C ASP A 144 0.89 -15.68 -11.82
N THR A 145 0.45 -14.93 -10.81
CA THR A 145 -0.94 -14.74 -10.44
C THR A 145 -1.31 -13.25 -10.42
N ASP A 146 -2.58 -12.95 -10.59
CA ASP A 146 -3.11 -11.62 -10.33
C ASP A 146 -3.11 -11.35 -8.83
N VAL A 147 -2.58 -10.20 -8.43
CA VAL A 147 -2.66 -9.70 -7.07
C VAL A 147 -3.50 -8.43 -7.07
N PHE A 148 -4.55 -8.42 -6.25
CA PHE A 148 -5.39 -7.26 -6.01
C PHE A 148 -5.33 -6.92 -4.54
N ILE A 149 -5.15 -5.65 -4.22
CA ILE A 149 -5.32 -5.12 -2.89
C ILE A 149 -6.59 -4.29 -2.93
N CYS A 150 -7.56 -4.65 -2.10
CA CYS A 150 -8.86 -4.03 -2.04
C CYS A 150 -9.07 -3.33 -0.71
N GLN A 151 -9.78 -2.23 -0.72
CA GLN A 151 -10.34 -1.58 0.45
C GLN A 151 -11.86 -1.68 0.35
N GLY A 152 -12.45 -2.55 1.18
CA GLY A 152 -13.83 -2.95 1.01
C GLY A 152 -14.04 -3.66 -0.33
N ASP A 153 -14.97 -3.16 -1.15
CA ASP A 153 -15.29 -3.72 -2.46
C ASP A 153 -14.43 -3.17 -3.62
N LYS A 154 -13.55 -2.19 -3.36
CA LYS A 154 -12.80 -1.46 -4.40
C LYS A 154 -11.35 -1.89 -4.47
N ILE A 155 -10.86 -2.10 -5.69
CA ILE A 155 -9.44 -2.34 -5.96
C ILE A 155 -8.68 -1.03 -5.75
N VAL A 156 -7.74 -1.01 -4.80
CA VAL A 156 -6.86 0.15 -4.57
C VAL A 156 -5.48 0.00 -5.18
N LEU A 157 -4.97 -1.22 -5.31
CA LEU A 157 -3.70 -1.53 -5.99
C LEU A 157 -3.81 -2.88 -6.71
N SER A 158 -3.05 -3.05 -7.80
CA SER A 158 -3.05 -4.29 -8.57
C SER A 158 -1.74 -4.47 -9.33
N ASN A 159 -1.30 -5.72 -9.54
CA ASN A 159 -0.12 -5.99 -10.35
C ASN A 159 -0.39 -5.99 -11.87
N GLY A 160 -1.60 -5.75 -12.29
CA GLY A 160 -1.97 -5.51 -13.68
C GLY A 160 -1.85 -6.67 -14.68
N ARG A 161 -1.54 -7.88 -14.23
CA ARG A 161 -1.08 -8.96 -15.13
C ARG A 161 -2.11 -9.49 -16.13
N TYR A 162 -3.38 -9.62 -15.73
CA TYR A 162 -4.35 -10.32 -16.58
C TYR A 162 -5.57 -9.52 -16.99
N SER A 163 -5.98 -8.50 -16.25
CA SER A 163 -7.19 -7.74 -16.61
C SER A 163 -7.42 -6.49 -15.77
N SER A 164 -6.46 -6.09 -14.94
CA SER A 164 -6.67 -5.07 -13.92
C SER A 164 -6.08 -3.71 -14.25
N ILE A 165 -5.31 -3.59 -15.35
CA ILE A 165 -4.79 -2.29 -15.80
C ILE A 165 -5.97 -1.34 -16.07
N GLY A 166 -6.03 -0.24 -15.34
CA GLY A 166 -7.09 0.75 -15.46
C GLY A 166 -8.37 0.43 -14.69
N LYS A 167 -8.39 -0.64 -13.87
CA LYS A 167 -9.54 -1.02 -13.05
C LYS A 167 -9.40 -0.65 -11.56
N GLU A 168 -8.32 -0.01 -11.19
CA GLU A 168 -8.14 0.48 -9.83
C GLU A 168 -9.28 1.46 -9.50
N PHE A 169 -9.75 1.42 -8.27
CA PHE A 169 -10.92 2.11 -7.72
C PHE A 169 -12.28 1.66 -8.28
N GLN A 170 -12.30 0.62 -9.12
CA GLN A 170 -13.53 -0.07 -9.50
C GLN A 170 -13.84 -1.21 -8.52
N ALA A 171 -15.09 -1.66 -8.54
CA ALA A 171 -15.51 -2.80 -7.75
C ALA A 171 -14.75 -4.07 -8.16
N PHE A 172 -14.33 -4.85 -7.16
CA PHE A 172 -13.63 -6.10 -7.39
C PHE A 172 -14.60 -7.22 -7.72
N ASP A 173 -14.44 -7.81 -8.90
CA ASP A 173 -15.22 -8.96 -9.34
C ASP A 173 -14.42 -10.26 -9.22
N GLN A 174 -14.88 -11.15 -8.37
CA GLN A 174 -14.30 -12.48 -8.16
C GLN A 174 -14.80 -13.52 -9.17
N THR A 175 -15.77 -13.18 -10.00
CA THR A 175 -16.42 -14.13 -10.92
C THR A 175 -15.40 -14.72 -11.91
N GLY A 176 -15.38 -16.03 -12.02
CA GLY A 176 -14.48 -16.73 -12.94
C GLY A 176 -13.01 -16.81 -12.49
N ARG A 177 -12.72 -16.44 -11.25
CA ARG A 177 -11.38 -16.52 -10.63
C ARG A 177 -11.36 -17.55 -9.51
N VAL A 178 -10.19 -18.06 -9.21
CA VAL A 178 -9.92 -18.97 -8.09
C VAL A 178 -8.63 -18.53 -7.44
N GLY A 179 -8.60 -18.48 -6.11
CA GLY A 179 -7.41 -18.09 -5.39
C GLY A 179 -7.64 -17.96 -3.90
N TYR A 180 -6.78 -17.21 -3.27
CA TYR A 180 -6.69 -17.00 -1.84
C TYR A 180 -6.95 -15.54 -1.51
N CYS A 181 -7.66 -15.30 -0.39
CA CYS A 181 -7.85 -13.98 0.19
C CYS A 181 -7.20 -13.94 1.56
N GLN A 182 -6.50 -12.87 1.86
CA GLN A 182 -5.96 -12.58 3.18
C GLN A 182 -6.38 -11.17 3.60
N GLU A 183 -7.04 -11.09 4.74
CA GLU A 183 -7.33 -9.82 5.40
C GLU A 183 -6.06 -9.29 6.08
N LEU A 184 -5.79 -8.02 5.93
CA LEU A 184 -4.66 -7.32 6.52
C LEU A 184 -5.11 -5.98 7.08
N GLU A 185 -4.98 -5.82 8.38
CA GLU A 185 -5.07 -4.49 8.98
C GLU A 185 -3.73 -3.75 8.80
N PHE A 186 -3.76 -2.64 8.07
CA PHE A 186 -2.58 -1.85 7.79
C PHE A 186 -2.82 -0.36 8.07
N TYR A 187 -2.19 0.16 9.10
CA TYR A 187 -2.33 1.57 9.54
C TYR A 187 -3.79 2.01 9.74
N GLY A 188 -4.59 1.18 10.43
CA GLY A 188 -6.00 1.47 10.72
C GLY A 188 -6.94 1.35 9.52
N MET A 189 -6.48 0.71 8.45
CA MET A 189 -7.32 0.31 7.33
C MET A 189 -7.39 -1.20 7.23
N ASP A 190 -8.58 -1.70 6.97
CA ASP A 190 -8.81 -3.10 6.60
C ASP A 190 -8.60 -3.23 5.09
N LEU A 191 -7.63 -4.03 4.71
CA LEU A 191 -7.28 -4.32 3.33
C LEU A 191 -7.42 -5.82 3.06
N ASP A 192 -8.04 -6.16 1.96
CA ASP A 192 -8.14 -7.52 1.46
C ASP A 192 -7.12 -7.74 0.35
N ILE A 193 -6.23 -8.69 0.54
CA ILE A 193 -5.25 -9.09 -0.47
C ILE A 193 -5.75 -10.35 -1.16
N TYR A 194 -6.12 -10.21 -2.42
CA TYR A 194 -6.54 -11.33 -3.26
C TYR A 194 -5.40 -11.75 -4.18
N VAL A 195 -5.01 -13.03 -4.09
CA VAL A 195 -4.07 -13.67 -5.01
C VAL A 195 -4.85 -14.66 -5.84
N MET A 196 -5.13 -14.34 -7.09
CA MET A 196 -6.12 -15.05 -7.89
C MET A 196 -5.65 -15.40 -9.29
N GLN A 197 -6.18 -16.50 -9.82
CA GLN A 197 -5.96 -16.93 -11.22
C GLN A 197 -7.30 -17.08 -11.94
N PRO A 198 -7.37 -16.76 -13.24
CA PRO A 198 -8.53 -17.13 -14.05
C PRO A 198 -8.72 -18.64 -14.07
N LYS A 199 -9.94 -19.11 -13.83
CA LYS A 199 -10.26 -20.56 -13.86
C LYS A 199 -9.81 -21.25 -15.15
N ARG A 200 -9.88 -20.54 -16.28
CA ARG A 200 -9.44 -21.06 -17.58
C ARG A 200 -7.93 -21.37 -17.59
N GLN A 201 -7.12 -20.56 -16.94
CA GLN A 201 -5.68 -20.77 -16.89
C GLN A 201 -5.33 -21.96 -15.99
N LEU A 202 -5.97 -22.07 -14.83
CA LEU A 202 -5.83 -23.23 -13.95
C LEU A 202 -6.10 -24.55 -14.69
N TRP A 203 -7.20 -24.61 -15.43
CA TRP A 203 -7.52 -25.79 -16.23
C TRP A 203 -6.48 -26.09 -17.32
N THR A 204 -5.88 -25.06 -17.91
CA THR A 204 -4.82 -25.24 -18.90
C THR A 204 -3.56 -25.82 -18.28
N GLU A 205 -3.19 -25.37 -17.09
CA GLU A 205 -2.03 -25.90 -16.35
C GLU A 205 -2.27 -27.32 -15.85
N ILE A 206 -3.45 -27.61 -15.30
CA ILE A 206 -3.83 -28.97 -14.91
C ILE A 206 -3.75 -29.90 -16.12
N ARG A 207 -4.26 -29.48 -17.29
CA ARG A 207 -4.27 -30.28 -18.51
C ARG A 207 -2.85 -30.56 -19.03
N LYS A 208 -1.91 -29.61 -18.90
CA LYS A 208 -0.50 -29.83 -19.25
C LYS A 208 0.16 -30.87 -18.35
N ASN A 209 -0.21 -30.93 -17.09
CA ASN A 209 0.36 -31.83 -16.11
C ASN A 209 -0.41 -33.15 -15.97
N LEU A 210 -1.53 -33.30 -16.67
CA LEU A 210 -2.38 -34.50 -16.61
C LEU A 210 -1.60 -35.78 -16.95
N PRO A 211 -0.68 -35.83 -17.96
CA PRO A 211 0.13 -37.02 -18.25
C PRO A 211 1.04 -37.39 -17.09
N LEU A 212 1.64 -36.41 -16.44
CA LEU A 212 2.52 -36.64 -15.28
C LEU A 212 1.72 -37.15 -14.07
N ILE A 213 0.57 -36.55 -13.81
CA ILE A 213 -0.34 -36.98 -12.74
C ILE A 213 -0.81 -38.41 -13.00
N GLY A 214 -1.23 -38.70 -14.22
CA GLY A 214 -1.63 -40.05 -14.65
C GLY A 214 -0.50 -41.06 -14.47
N PHE A 215 0.72 -40.74 -14.87
CA PHE A 215 1.90 -41.57 -14.67
C PHE A 215 2.16 -41.84 -13.19
N LEU A 216 2.11 -40.82 -12.33
CA LEU A 216 2.30 -41.00 -10.89
C LEU A 216 1.21 -41.90 -10.26
N ILE A 217 -0.03 -41.76 -10.67
CA ILE A 217 -1.12 -42.65 -10.20
C ILE A 217 -0.87 -44.10 -10.62
N VAL A 218 -0.49 -44.31 -11.88
CA VAL A 218 -0.18 -45.65 -12.40
C VAL A 218 0.99 -46.28 -11.67
N VAL A 219 2.08 -45.53 -11.46
CA VAL A 219 3.26 -46.00 -10.73
C VAL A 219 2.88 -46.37 -9.28
N ASN A 220 2.15 -45.50 -8.59
CA ASN A 220 1.73 -45.77 -7.20
C ASN A 220 0.73 -46.91 -7.07
N ALA A 221 -0.04 -47.22 -8.09
CA ALA A 221 -0.95 -48.36 -8.08
C ALA A 221 -0.23 -49.66 -8.48
N ILE A 222 0.63 -49.65 -9.48
CA ILE A 222 1.27 -50.85 -10.04
C ILE A 222 2.46 -51.28 -9.19
N LEU A 223 3.27 -50.36 -8.68
CA LEU A 223 4.50 -50.68 -7.95
C LEU A 223 4.23 -51.53 -6.71
N PRO A 224 3.27 -51.29 -5.84
CA PRO A 224 2.93 -52.16 -4.72
C PRO A 224 2.46 -53.55 -5.18
N LEU A 225 1.66 -53.63 -6.25
CA LEU A 225 1.19 -54.90 -6.79
C LEU A 225 2.33 -55.76 -7.32
N LEU A 226 3.27 -55.16 -8.00
CA LEU A 226 4.48 -55.84 -8.50
C LEU A 226 5.36 -56.33 -7.32
N LEU A 227 5.54 -55.52 -6.29
CA LEU A 227 6.27 -55.88 -5.09
C LEU A 227 5.62 -57.07 -4.37
N VAL A 228 4.31 -56.99 -4.12
CA VAL A 228 3.58 -58.11 -3.50
C VAL A 228 3.68 -59.39 -4.32
N ARG A 229 3.53 -59.28 -5.63
CA ARG A 229 3.66 -60.46 -6.54
C ARG A 229 5.09 -61.02 -6.57
N GLY A 230 6.09 -60.16 -6.56
CA GLY A 230 7.49 -60.54 -6.48
C GLY A 230 7.84 -61.21 -5.17
N PHE A 231 7.39 -60.69 -4.06
CA PHE A 231 7.54 -61.30 -2.74
C PHE A 231 6.85 -62.68 -2.65
N ASN A 232 5.60 -62.78 -3.08
CA ASN A 232 4.87 -64.06 -3.08
C ASN A 232 5.61 -65.14 -3.91
N ARG A 233 6.09 -64.75 -5.10
CA ARG A 233 6.82 -65.72 -5.94
C ARG A 233 8.16 -66.14 -5.33
N SER A 234 8.86 -65.25 -4.67
CA SER A 234 10.12 -65.52 -3.99
C SER A 234 9.94 -66.39 -2.75
N PHE A 235 8.83 -66.20 -2.01
CA PHE A 235 8.50 -67.04 -0.87
C PHE A 235 8.07 -68.45 -1.27
N THR A 236 7.24 -68.58 -2.31
CA THR A 236 6.74 -69.89 -2.75
C THR A 236 7.86 -70.76 -3.32
N GLN A 237 8.89 -70.19 -3.94
CA GLN A 237 10.04 -70.89 -4.46
C GLN A 237 11.05 -71.35 -3.40
N ARG A 238 10.95 -70.86 -2.15
CA ARG A 238 11.80 -71.29 -1.04
C ARG A 238 11.21 -72.39 -0.16
N ILE A 239 9.96 -72.73 -0.38
CA ILE A 239 9.20 -73.74 0.45
C ILE A 239 8.93 -75.04 -0.34
N SER A 240 9.23 -75.07 -1.62
CA SER A 240 9.27 -76.25 -2.47
C SER A 240 10.70 -76.76 -2.68
#